data_6212dd7f3cb4d7e9effc504eeac743c9
#
_entry.id   6212dd7f3cb4d7e9effc504eeac743c9
#
_cell.length_a   1.000
_cell.length_b   1.000
_cell.length_c   1.000
_cell.angle_alpha   90.00
_cell.angle_beta   90.00
_cell.angle_gamma   90.00
#
_symmetry.space_group_name_H-M   'P 1'
#
loop_
_entity.id
_entity.type
_entity.pdbx_description
1 polymer ?
#
loop_
_entity_poly.entity_id
_entity_poly.type
_entity_poly.pdbx_seq_one_letter_code
_entity_poly.pdbx_strand_id
1 'polypeptide(L)'
;MFEKEPPSPDCELLKLDNVITTCHLGASTEEAQVNVAIEVAEIVRDALLGRGIRNAANYPSVEAEVYRALEPYINLSEKIGQFSSQLVEGRFQELNISYSGEIINYDLTPLTLGLVKGVLSPILKETVNFVNATSLAKERGIKIKEAKTSREEEFITLIKLDIKTDKETRRIAGTLSPNKKPRIVKID
;
A
#
# COMPACT_ATOMS: atom_id res chain seq x y z
N MET A 1 1.44 4.27 23.08
CA MET A 1 1.09 2.88 23.47
C MET A 1 2.37 2.14 23.75
N PHE A 2 2.38 1.33 24.80
CA PHE A 2 3.51 0.45 25.09
C PHE A 2 3.42 -0.80 24.21
N GLU A 3 4.55 -1.42 23.92
CA GLU A 3 4.60 -2.67 23.14
C GLU A 3 3.82 -3.81 23.84
N LYS A 4 3.80 -3.77 25.18
CA LYS A 4 3.00 -4.65 26.04
C LYS A 4 2.25 -3.81 27.07
N GLU A 5 0.94 -4.01 27.22
CA GLU A 5 0.09 -3.32 28.19
C GLU A 5 -0.53 -4.31 29.19
N PRO A 6 -0.47 -4.03 30.49
CA PRO A 6 0.26 -2.93 31.12
C PRO A 6 1.78 -3.09 31.00
N PRO A 7 2.54 -1.96 30.94
CA PRO A 7 4.01 -2.02 30.91
C PRO A 7 4.57 -2.62 32.20
N SER A 8 5.78 -3.20 32.09
CA SER A 8 6.51 -3.67 33.29
C SER A 8 6.74 -2.51 34.24
N PRO A 9 6.65 -2.72 35.59
CA PRO A 9 7.01 -1.72 36.56
C PRO A 9 8.44 -1.18 36.41
N ASP A 10 9.34 -1.97 35.85
CA ASP A 10 10.74 -1.60 35.57
C ASP A 10 10.93 -0.80 34.28
N CYS A 11 9.86 -0.49 33.54
CA CYS A 11 9.94 0.29 32.29
C CYS A 11 10.61 1.65 32.59
N GLU A 12 11.72 1.93 31.88
CA GLU A 12 12.50 3.16 32.07
C GLU A 12 11.68 4.42 31.79
N LEU A 13 10.72 4.37 30.86
CA LEU A 13 9.84 5.49 30.52
C LEU A 13 8.98 5.93 31.74
N LEU A 14 8.60 5.00 32.61
CA LEU A 14 7.80 5.32 33.82
C LEU A 14 8.60 6.05 34.89
N LYS A 15 9.93 6.08 34.77
CA LYS A 15 10.86 6.71 35.74
C LYS A 15 11.21 8.16 35.36
N LEU A 16 10.73 8.63 34.20
CA LEU A 16 11.05 9.97 33.72
C LEU A 16 10.04 10.99 34.22
N ASP A 17 10.50 12.07 34.84
CA ASP A 17 9.67 13.14 35.44
C ASP A 17 8.80 13.89 34.41
N ASN A 18 9.20 13.87 33.16
CA ASN A 18 8.48 14.51 32.04
C ASN A 18 7.54 13.55 31.29
N VAL A 19 7.31 12.34 31.78
CA VAL A 19 6.40 11.35 31.21
C VAL A 19 5.16 11.20 32.08
N ILE A 20 4.01 11.45 31.48
CA ILE A 20 2.70 11.22 32.08
C ILE A 20 2.08 10.01 31.43
N THR A 21 1.71 9.01 32.21
CA THR A 21 1.01 7.82 31.76
C THR A 21 -0.42 7.80 32.23
N THR A 22 -1.32 7.31 31.41
CA THR A 22 -2.73 7.13 31.74
C THR A 22 -3.11 5.66 31.61
N CYS A 23 -4.21 5.23 32.19
CA CYS A 23 -4.67 3.84 32.19
C CYS A 23 -5.52 3.52 30.93
N HIS A 24 -5.19 4.06 29.77
CA HIS A 24 -5.83 3.79 28.47
C HIS A 24 -7.33 4.14 28.48
N LEU A 25 -7.66 5.36 28.91
CA LEU A 25 -9.04 5.82 29.12
C LEU A 25 -9.71 6.46 27.89
N GLY A 26 -9.08 6.43 26.72
CA GLY A 26 -9.52 7.19 25.53
C GLY A 26 -10.96 6.90 25.08
N ALA A 27 -11.49 5.71 25.34
CA ALA A 27 -12.85 5.33 24.99
C ALA A 27 -13.60 4.67 26.17
N SER A 28 -13.38 5.14 27.41
CA SER A 28 -13.91 4.50 28.62
C SER A 28 -15.22 5.11 29.12
N THR A 29 -15.72 6.18 28.51
CA THR A 29 -17.05 6.75 28.80
C THR A 29 -18.09 6.25 27.80
N GLU A 30 -19.37 6.19 28.20
CA GLU A 30 -20.47 5.83 27.28
C GLU A 30 -20.53 6.76 26.04
N GLU A 31 -20.34 8.06 26.26
CA GLU A 31 -20.30 9.05 25.18
C GLU A 31 -19.14 8.77 24.21
N ALA A 32 -17.94 8.48 24.70
CA ALA A 32 -16.79 8.16 23.88
C ALA A 32 -17.01 6.87 23.06
N GLN A 33 -17.63 5.86 23.65
CA GLN A 33 -17.95 4.61 22.97
C GLN A 33 -18.97 4.80 21.84
N VAL A 34 -20.02 5.61 22.09
CA VAL A 34 -21.02 5.95 21.07
C VAL A 34 -20.38 6.73 19.94
N ASN A 35 -19.57 7.73 20.25
CA ASN A 35 -18.89 8.55 19.25
C ASN A 35 -17.93 7.72 18.38
N VAL A 36 -17.14 6.83 18.98
CA VAL A 36 -16.24 5.91 18.25
C VAL A 36 -17.04 4.97 17.35
N ALA A 37 -18.16 4.43 17.83
CA ALA A 37 -19.01 3.54 17.03
C ALA A 37 -19.60 4.25 15.80
N ILE A 38 -20.06 5.50 15.98
CA ILE A 38 -20.58 6.32 14.87
C ILE A 38 -19.45 6.62 13.87
N GLU A 39 -18.30 7.07 14.36
CA GLU A 39 -17.14 7.39 13.50
C GLU A 39 -16.69 6.17 12.69
N VAL A 40 -16.58 5.00 13.32
CA VAL A 40 -16.20 3.76 12.62
C VAL A 40 -17.24 3.39 11.56
N ALA A 41 -18.53 3.51 11.87
CA ALA A 41 -19.59 3.24 10.89
C ALA A 41 -19.51 4.18 9.67
N GLU A 42 -19.21 5.46 9.89
CA GLU A 42 -19.01 6.43 8.81
C GLU A 42 -17.78 6.10 7.97
N ILE A 43 -16.65 5.75 8.60
CA ILE A 43 -15.42 5.36 7.92
C ILE A 43 -15.66 4.12 7.04
N VAL A 44 -16.32 3.11 7.57
CA VAL A 44 -16.66 1.88 6.83
C VAL A 44 -17.60 2.19 5.66
N ARG A 45 -18.65 3.00 5.89
CA ARG A 45 -19.53 3.46 4.82
C ARG A 45 -18.76 4.16 3.69
N ASP A 46 -17.89 5.10 4.05
CA ASP A 46 -17.13 5.88 3.08
C ASP A 46 -16.15 5.00 2.30
N ALA A 47 -15.50 4.04 2.96
CA ALA A 47 -14.65 3.04 2.31
C ALA A 47 -15.43 2.17 1.30
N LEU A 48 -16.62 1.69 1.68
CA LEU A 48 -17.47 0.87 0.81
C LEU A 48 -18.02 1.65 -0.40
N LEU A 49 -18.24 2.96 -0.24
CA LEU A 49 -18.67 3.85 -1.31
C LEU A 49 -17.52 4.37 -2.18
N GLY A 50 -16.27 3.91 -1.95
CA GLY A 50 -15.11 4.38 -2.69
C GLY A 50 -14.74 5.85 -2.41
N ARG A 51 -15.10 6.38 -1.24
CA ARG A 51 -14.82 7.78 -0.84
C ARG A 51 -13.48 7.95 -0.13
N GLY A 52 -12.67 6.89 -0.10
CA GLY A 52 -11.38 6.85 0.58
C GLY A 52 -11.43 6.06 1.89
N ILE A 53 -10.25 5.76 2.40
CA ILE A 53 -10.07 5.07 3.69
C ILE A 53 -9.27 5.99 4.60
N ARG A 54 -9.83 6.36 5.74
CA ARG A 54 -9.20 7.23 6.75
C ARG A 54 -9.05 6.48 8.06
N ASN A 55 -8.07 6.89 8.86
CA ASN A 55 -7.81 6.34 10.21
C ASN A 55 -7.58 4.82 10.26
N ALA A 56 -7.15 4.20 9.16
CA ALA A 56 -6.83 2.79 9.14
C ALA A 56 -5.46 2.54 9.80
N ALA A 57 -5.34 1.48 10.61
CA ALA A 57 -4.11 1.16 11.33
C ALA A 57 -3.00 0.62 10.41
N ASN A 58 -3.37 -0.05 9.33
CA ASN A 58 -2.47 -0.78 8.44
C ASN A 58 -2.75 -0.53 6.94
N TYR A 59 -3.46 0.54 6.65
CA TYR A 59 -3.70 1.03 5.29
C TYR A 59 -3.38 2.53 5.24
N PRO A 60 -2.72 3.04 4.19
CA PRO A 60 -2.42 4.46 4.08
C PRO A 60 -3.69 5.29 4.14
N SER A 61 -3.79 6.18 5.12
CA SER A 61 -4.87 7.16 5.17
C SER A 61 -4.65 8.18 4.08
N VAL A 62 -5.48 8.15 3.05
CA VAL A 62 -5.43 9.07 1.93
C VAL A 62 -6.71 9.90 1.92
N GLU A 63 -6.59 11.22 1.86
CA GLU A 63 -7.73 12.11 1.71
C GLU A 63 -8.54 11.74 0.46
N ALA A 64 -9.86 11.91 0.53
CA ALA A 64 -10.76 11.48 -0.54
C ALA A 64 -10.42 12.07 -1.93
N GLU A 65 -9.95 13.32 -1.97
CA GLU A 65 -9.53 13.95 -3.22
C GLU A 65 -8.26 13.33 -3.79
N VAL A 66 -7.27 13.09 -2.93
CA VAL A 66 -6.02 12.42 -3.31
C VAL A 66 -6.30 10.98 -3.75
N TYR A 67 -7.18 10.25 -3.04
CA TYR A 67 -7.58 8.90 -3.43
C TYR A 67 -8.20 8.87 -4.84
N ARG A 68 -9.13 9.78 -5.14
CA ARG A 68 -9.75 9.90 -6.49
C ARG A 68 -8.72 10.21 -7.58
N ALA A 69 -7.69 11.00 -7.26
CA ALA A 69 -6.60 11.27 -8.19
C ALA A 69 -5.72 10.03 -8.42
N LEU A 70 -5.45 9.24 -7.37
CA LEU A 70 -4.59 8.07 -7.41
C LEU A 70 -5.31 6.78 -7.86
N GLU A 71 -6.63 6.68 -7.73
CA GLU A 71 -7.41 5.47 -8.04
C GLU A 71 -7.09 4.87 -9.43
N PRO A 72 -7.01 5.63 -10.52
CA PRO A 72 -6.65 5.10 -11.84
C PRO A 72 -5.23 4.50 -11.85
N TYR A 73 -4.29 5.10 -11.10
CA TYR A 73 -2.91 4.63 -11.00
C TYR A 73 -2.81 3.39 -10.10
N ILE A 74 -3.61 3.29 -9.04
CA ILE A 74 -3.73 2.09 -8.20
C ILE A 74 -4.22 0.92 -9.07
N ASN A 75 -5.25 1.14 -9.88
CA ASN A 75 -5.76 0.15 -10.82
C ASN A 75 -4.70 -0.24 -11.87
N LEU A 76 -3.96 0.73 -12.42
CA LEU A 76 -2.84 0.48 -13.32
C LEU A 76 -1.78 -0.40 -12.65
N SER A 77 -1.38 -0.06 -11.42
CA SER A 77 -0.38 -0.80 -10.63
C SER A 77 -0.81 -2.25 -10.42
N GLU A 78 -2.05 -2.48 -10.00
CA GLU A 78 -2.60 -3.83 -9.80
C GLU A 78 -2.59 -4.63 -11.11
N LYS A 79 -2.96 -4.02 -12.23
CA LYS A 79 -2.94 -4.68 -13.55
C LYS A 79 -1.52 -4.98 -14.04
N ILE A 80 -0.55 -4.08 -13.81
CA ILE A 80 0.86 -4.35 -14.10
C ILE A 80 1.30 -5.58 -13.31
N GLY A 81 1.00 -5.64 -12.00
CA GLY A 81 1.32 -6.78 -11.17
C GLY A 81 0.71 -8.09 -11.67
N GLN A 82 -0.60 -8.10 -11.92
CA GLN A 82 -1.33 -9.28 -12.43
C GLN A 82 -0.79 -9.76 -13.78
N PHE A 83 -0.52 -8.84 -14.69
CA PHE A 83 0.03 -9.16 -16.00
C PHE A 83 1.45 -9.73 -15.88
N SER A 84 2.30 -9.08 -15.07
CA SER A 84 3.68 -9.48 -14.88
C SER A 84 3.81 -10.89 -14.29
N SER A 85 2.97 -11.25 -13.33
CA SER A 85 2.99 -12.57 -12.70
C SER A 85 2.62 -13.71 -13.65
N GLN A 86 1.94 -13.40 -14.75
CA GLN A 86 1.58 -14.38 -15.78
C GLN A 86 2.63 -14.52 -16.89
N LEU A 87 3.56 -13.55 -16.97
CA LEU A 87 4.60 -13.54 -18.00
C LEU A 87 5.90 -14.19 -17.55
N VAL A 88 6.15 -14.26 -16.24
CA VAL A 88 7.44 -14.74 -15.72
C VAL A 88 7.34 -16.18 -15.22
N GLU A 89 8.43 -16.90 -15.41
CA GLU A 89 8.61 -18.23 -14.85
C GLU A 89 9.52 -18.20 -13.61
N GLY A 90 9.33 -19.17 -12.71
CA GLY A 90 10.17 -19.35 -11.54
C GLY A 90 9.61 -18.70 -10.27
N ARG A 91 10.43 -18.71 -9.23
CA ARG A 91 10.06 -18.16 -7.91
C ARG A 91 10.49 -16.71 -7.80
N PHE A 92 9.55 -15.84 -7.41
CA PHE A 92 9.81 -14.42 -7.21
C PHE A 92 10.86 -14.18 -6.12
N GLN A 93 11.82 -13.32 -6.40
CA GLN A 93 12.90 -12.92 -5.50
C GLN A 93 12.86 -11.43 -5.19
N GLU A 94 12.61 -10.58 -6.22
CA GLU A 94 12.68 -9.14 -6.07
C GLU A 94 11.71 -8.44 -7.01
N LEU A 95 11.07 -7.40 -6.52
CA LEU A 95 10.21 -6.45 -7.24
C LEU A 95 10.83 -5.06 -7.11
N ASN A 96 11.37 -4.53 -8.21
CA ASN A 96 11.90 -3.15 -8.26
C ASN A 96 10.87 -2.29 -8.98
N ILE A 97 10.27 -1.36 -8.26
CA ILE A 97 9.19 -0.51 -8.76
C ILE A 97 9.75 0.90 -8.92
N SER A 98 9.60 1.46 -10.12
CA SER A 98 10.02 2.83 -10.40
C SER A 98 8.83 3.66 -10.86
N TYR A 99 8.68 4.81 -10.25
CA TYR A 99 7.61 5.77 -10.52
C TYR A 99 8.20 7.04 -11.13
N SER A 100 7.58 7.55 -12.19
CA SER A 100 7.96 8.82 -12.81
C SER A 100 6.75 9.67 -13.18
N GLY A 101 6.97 10.99 -13.31
CA GLY A 101 5.94 11.96 -13.65
C GLY A 101 5.19 12.49 -12.43
N GLU A 102 4.00 13.03 -12.63
CA GLU A 102 3.26 13.77 -11.59
C GLU A 102 2.94 12.97 -10.33
N ILE A 103 2.82 11.65 -10.45
CA ILE A 103 2.49 10.78 -9.30
C ILE A 103 3.56 10.78 -8.20
N ILE A 104 4.81 11.15 -8.49
CA ILE A 104 5.89 11.14 -7.49
C ILE A 104 5.67 12.16 -6.35
N ASN A 105 4.77 13.13 -6.57
CA ASN A 105 4.42 14.15 -5.59
C ASN A 105 3.41 13.65 -4.53
N TYR A 106 2.88 12.46 -4.72
CA TYR A 106 1.94 11.83 -3.79
C TYR A 106 2.62 10.74 -2.95
N ASP A 107 1.89 10.25 -1.94
CA ASP A 107 2.25 9.01 -1.27
C ASP A 107 2.02 7.83 -2.23
N LEU A 108 3.08 7.13 -2.56
CA LEU A 108 3.06 6.02 -3.52
C LEU A 108 2.70 4.68 -2.88
N THR A 109 2.58 4.63 -1.56
CA THR A 109 2.26 3.40 -0.83
C THR A 109 1.03 2.67 -1.38
N PRO A 110 -0.11 3.32 -1.70
CA PRO A 110 -1.26 2.65 -2.29
C PRO A 110 -0.97 1.99 -3.64
N LEU A 111 -0.09 2.60 -4.45
CA LEU A 111 0.30 2.07 -5.76
C LEU A 111 1.16 0.82 -5.60
N THR A 112 2.14 0.89 -4.71
CA THR A 112 3.00 -0.27 -4.37
C THR A 112 2.18 -1.42 -3.83
N LEU A 113 1.26 -1.16 -2.89
CA LEU A 113 0.35 -2.18 -2.36
C LEU A 113 -0.50 -2.81 -3.46
N GLY A 114 -1.06 -2.00 -4.37
CA GLY A 114 -1.83 -2.47 -5.52
C GLY A 114 -1.00 -3.37 -6.44
N LEU A 115 0.24 -2.97 -6.73
CA LEU A 115 1.15 -3.73 -7.58
C LEU A 115 1.52 -5.08 -6.95
N VAL A 116 1.92 -5.08 -5.68
CA VAL A 116 2.28 -6.31 -4.95
C VAL A 116 1.09 -7.25 -4.83
N LYS A 117 -0.10 -6.71 -4.50
CA LYS A 117 -1.36 -7.46 -4.53
C LYS A 117 -1.57 -8.10 -5.90
N GLY A 118 -1.40 -7.33 -6.97
CA GLY A 118 -1.53 -7.81 -8.35
C GLY A 118 -0.58 -8.96 -8.66
N VAL A 119 0.70 -8.85 -8.27
CA VAL A 119 1.69 -9.91 -8.47
C VAL A 119 1.32 -11.19 -7.72
N LEU A 120 0.85 -11.08 -6.48
CA LEU A 120 0.63 -12.24 -5.62
C LEU A 120 -0.73 -12.92 -5.85
N SER A 121 -1.77 -12.16 -6.19
CA SER A 121 -3.14 -12.69 -6.32
C SER A 121 -3.29 -13.87 -7.29
N PRO A 122 -2.61 -13.92 -8.46
CA PRO A 122 -2.75 -15.06 -9.37
C PRO A 122 -2.07 -16.35 -8.90
N ILE A 123 -1.11 -16.24 -7.97
CA ILE A 123 -0.25 -17.36 -7.56
C ILE A 123 -0.56 -17.90 -6.17
N LEU A 124 -1.23 -17.11 -5.32
CA LEU A 124 -1.59 -17.52 -3.97
C LEU A 124 -3.03 -18.03 -3.91
N LYS A 125 -3.22 -19.14 -3.19
CA LYS A 125 -4.55 -19.70 -2.91
C LYS A 125 -5.33 -18.89 -1.86
N GLU A 126 -4.60 -18.17 -1.01
CA GLU A 126 -5.15 -17.31 0.03
C GLU A 126 -5.57 -15.96 -0.53
N THR A 127 -6.52 -15.31 0.12
CA THR A 127 -6.99 -13.99 -0.30
C THR A 127 -5.92 -12.94 -0.07
N VAL A 128 -5.39 -12.37 -1.15
CA VAL A 128 -4.45 -11.25 -1.12
C VAL A 128 -5.23 -9.94 -1.22
N ASN A 129 -4.95 -9.02 -0.31
CA ASN A 129 -5.57 -7.70 -0.26
C ASN A 129 -4.52 -6.60 0.01
N PHE A 130 -4.92 -5.33 0.02
CA PHE A 130 -4.02 -4.20 0.24
C PHE A 130 -3.34 -4.20 1.61
N VAL A 131 -3.96 -4.85 2.60
CA VAL A 131 -3.45 -4.91 3.98
C VAL A 131 -2.35 -5.97 4.12
N ASN A 132 -2.53 -7.15 3.53
CA ASN A 132 -1.63 -8.30 3.74
C ASN A 132 -0.60 -8.51 2.62
N ALA A 133 -0.71 -7.83 1.48
CA ALA A 133 0.13 -8.07 0.31
C ALA A 133 1.63 -7.98 0.61
N THR A 134 2.08 -6.92 1.29
CA THR A 134 3.51 -6.74 1.61
C THR A 134 4.01 -7.72 2.66
N SER A 135 3.19 -8.07 3.65
CA SER A 135 3.51 -9.10 4.65
C SER A 135 3.69 -10.46 4.00
N LEU A 136 2.75 -10.84 3.12
CA LEU A 136 2.83 -12.10 2.36
C LEU A 136 4.05 -12.13 1.42
N ALA A 137 4.40 -11.01 0.78
CA ALA A 137 5.63 -10.92 0.00
C ALA A 137 6.87 -11.14 0.87
N LYS A 138 6.94 -10.49 2.04
CA LYS A 138 8.05 -10.60 2.99
C LYS A 138 8.20 -12.04 3.53
N GLU A 139 7.12 -12.68 3.92
CA GLU A 139 7.11 -14.07 4.40
C GLU A 139 7.65 -15.04 3.35
N ARG A 140 7.46 -14.74 2.07
CA ARG A 140 7.98 -15.52 0.94
C ARG A 140 9.39 -15.13 0.51
N GLY A 141 10.02 -14.19 1.23
CA GLY A 141 11.37 -13.71 0.94
C GLY A 141 11.47 -12.83 -0.30
N ILE A 142 10.35 -12.27 -0.78
CA ILE A 142 10.33 -11.36 -1.92
C ILE A 142 10.73 -9.96 -1.44
N LYS A 143 11.81 -9.41 -2.00
CA LYS A 143 12.28 -8.07 -1.71
C LYS A 143 11.51 -7.06 -2.55
N ILE A 144 10.99 -6.01 -1.92
CA ILE A 144 10.32 -4.90 -2.61
C ILE A 144 11.22 -3.68 -2.49
N LYS A 145 11.52 -3.05 -3.62
CA LYS A 145 12.28 -1.79 -3.69
C LYS A 145 11.49 -0.78 -4.49
N GLU A 146 11.48 0.44 -4.01
CA GLU A 146 10.81 1.58 -4.65
C GLU A 146 11.83 2.65 -5.04
N ALA A 147 11.63 3.26 -6.19
CA ALA A 147 12.40 4.39 -6.65
C ALA A 147 11.48 5.44 -7.28
N LYS A 148 11.76 6.70 -6.97
CA LYS A 148 11.16 7.86 -7.63
C LYS A 148 12.18 8.41 -8.63
N THR A 149 11.78 8.73 -9.83
CA THR A 149 12.63 9.36 -10.83
C THR A 149 11.97 10.61 -11.40
N SER A 150 12.71 11.68 -11.44
CA SER A 150 12.30 12.95 -12.07
C SER A 150 12.76 13.05 -13.53
N ARG A 151 13.36 11.99 -14.10
CA ARG A 151 13.73 12.01 -15.51
C ARG A 151 12.49 12.18 -16.38
N GLU A 152 12.59 13.08 -17.34
CA GLU A 152 11.59 13.17 -18.40
C GLU A 152 11.56 11.84 -19.16
N GLU A 153 10.38 11.26 -19.22
CA GLU A 153 10.08 10.04 -19.95
C GLU A 153 9.16 10.43 -21.13
N GLU A 154 9.02 9.53 -22.08
CA GLU A 154 8.10 9.70 -23.21
C GLU A 154 6.63 9.89 -22.75
N PHE A 155 6.31 9.47 -21.54
CA PHE A 155 4.98 9.51 -20.96
C PHE A 155 4.92 10.46 -19.76
N ILE A 156 3.82 11.21 -19.62
CA ILE A 156 3.55 12.15 -18.51
C ILE A 156 3.70 11.43 -17.16
N THR A 157 3.30 10.18 -17.09
CA THR A 157 3.44 9.33 -15.90
C THR A 157 3.75 7.92 -16.35
N LEU A 158 4.70 7.28 -15.68
CA LEU A 158 5.08 5.90 -16.00
C LEU A 158 5.33 5.12 -14.70
N ILE A 159 4.78 3.91 -14.64
CA ILE A 159 5.06 2.92 -13.60
C ILE A 159 5.81 1.78 -14.24
N LYS A 160 7.03 1.52 -13.76
CA LYS A 160 7.89 0.42 -14.22
C LYS A 160 8.02 -0.62 -13.12
N LEU A 161 7.92 -1.88 -13.47
CA LEU A 161 8.21 -3.02 -12.62
C LEU A 161 9.30 -3.86 -13.26
N ASP A 162 10.44 -3.97 -12.57
CA ASP A 162 11.44 -4.99 -12.86
C ASP A 162 11.20 -6.15 -11.88
N ILE A 163 10.75 -7.28 -12.41
CA ILE A 163 10.45 -8.48 -11.65
C ILE A 163 11.58 -9.49 -11.86
N LYS A 164 12.19 -9.91 -10.76
CA LYS A 164 13.27 -10.89 -10.76
C LYS A 164 12.80 -12.20 -10.13
N THR A 165 13.01 -13.28 -10.84
CA THR A 165 12.80 -14.65 -10.37
C THR A 165 14.14 -15.38 -10.28
N ASP A 166 14.11 -16.63 -9.85
CA ASP A 166 15.27 -17.52 -9.87
C ASP A 166 15.65 -17.99 -11.29
N LYS A 167 14.81 -17.71 -12.31
CA LYS A 167 15.04 -18.12 -13.70
C LYS A 167 15.32 -16.93 -14.64
N GLU A 168 14.64 -15.80 -14.43
CA GLU A 168 14.70 -14.69 -15.35
C GLU A 168 14.43 -13.34 -14.67
N THR A 169 14.65 -12.26 -15.42
CA THR A 169 14.26 -10.91 -15.05
C THR A 169 13.45 -10.32 -16.20
N ARG A 170 12.28 -9.77 -15.91
CA ARG A 170 11.42 -9.10 -16.88
C ARG A 170 11.14 -7.68 -16.44
N ARG A 171 11.03 -6.79 -17.41
CA ARG A 171 10.62 -5.40 -17.18
C ARG A 171 9.30 -5.13 -17.87
N ILE A 172 8.35 -4.61 -17.13
CA ILE A 172 7.06 -4.19 -17.63
C ILE A 172 6.86 -2.72 -17.26
N ALA A 173 6.39 -1.92 -18.21
CA ALA A 173 6.02 -0.54 -17.94
C ALA A 173 4.60 -0.24 -18.41
N GLY A 174 3.91 0.58 -17.62
CA GLY A 174 2.55 0.99 -17.92
C GLY A 174 2.31 2.46 -17.60
N THR A 175 1.34 3.03 -18.30
CA THR A 175 0.86 4.40 -18.17
C THR A 175 -0.66 4.47 -18.24
N LEU A 176 -1.23 5.63 -18.00
CA LEU A 176 -2.64 5.91 -18.27
C LEU A 176 -2.78 6.63 -19.61
N SER A 177 -3.76 6.21 -20.40
CA SER A 177 -4.20 6.99 -21.56
C SER A 177 -4.91 8.27 -21.13
N PRO A 178 -5.14 9.26 -22.03
CA PRO A 178 -5.83 10.51 -21.70
C PRO A 178 -7.19 10.33 -21.01
N ASN A 179 -7.89 9.25 -21.32
CA ASN A 179 -9.17 8.89 -20.68
C ASN A 179 -8.99 8.01 -19.42
N LYS A 180 -7.83 8.08 -18.76
CA LYS A 180 -7.46 7.38 -17.52
C LYS A 180 -7.54 5.85 -17.60
N LYS A 181 -7.49 5.25 -18.80
CA LYS A 181 -7.46 3.79 -18.94
C LYS A 181 -6.03 3.26 -18.88
N PRO A 182 -5.78 2.17 -18.11
CA PRO A 182 -4.48 1.50 -18.05
C PRO A 182 -3.98 1.02 -19.42
N ARG A 183 -2.69 1.19 -19.67
CA ARG A 183 -1.97 0.71 -20.85
C ARG A 183 -0.61 0.15 -20.45
N ILE A 184 -0.28 -1.03 -20.93
CA ILE A 184 1.10 -1.54 -20.95
C ILE A 184 1.76 -0.93 -22.17
N VAL A 185 2.91 -0.30 -22.00
CA VAL A 185 3.63 0.42 -23.05
C VAL A 185 5.01 -0.17 -23.36
N LYS A 186 5.53 -1.00 -22.44
CA LYS A 186 6.80 -1.67 -22.63
C LYS A 186 6.83 -3.03 -21.95
N ILE A 187 7.44 -4.00 -22.63
CA ILE A 187 7.74 -5.35 -22.10
C ILE A 187 9.14 -5.71 -22.65
N ASP A 188 10.07 -6.00 -21.73
CA ASP A 188 11.44 -6.45 -22.01
C ASP A 188 11.73 -7.78 -21.32
#